data_46bf5f3e026ae431a15e29582a78018d
#
_entry.id   46bf5f3e026ae431a15e29582a78018d
#
_cell.length_a   1.000
_cell.length_b   1.000
_cell.length_c   1.000
_cell.angle_alpha   90.00
_cell.angle_beta   90.00
_cell.angle_gamma   90.00
#
_symmetry.space_group_name_H-M   'P 1'
#
loop_
_entity.id
_entity.type
_entity.pdbx_description
1 polymer ?
#
loop_
_entity_poly.entity_id
_entity_poly.type
_entity_poly.pdbx_seq_one_letter_code
_entity_poly.pdbx_strand_id
1 'polypeptide(L)'
;MRYFTNILRWISSQEHLYFLFGLLFIIPNCVFLFTEPLPVPVGLASIVMPLAFWMGVLLLARKPGVVVWCLLPKIILDGGQLVLLYLFGESVIAVDMFLNLTSSNASEASELLGNIFLVIVCVFFFYTLPTLWLATRSIRMKDRLTAVFRKRWAFRSLGLFGVGVLLCFLPSWQKHSFSLKNDVYPVNALYNLYFAITKSNKNALTG
;
A
#
# COMPACT_ATOMS: atom_id res chain seq x y z
N MET A 1 15.76 -18.88 -21.79
CA MET A 1 15.25 -17.83 -22.70
C MET A 1 13.74 -17.84 -22.91
N ARG A 2 13.06 -18.96 -23.12
CA ARG A 2 11.58 -19.04 -23.33
C ARG A 2 10.74 -18.40 -22.22
N TYR A 3 11.09 -18.60 -20.94
CA TYR A 3 10.35 -18.03 -19.81
C TYR A 3 10.39 -16.50 -19.80
N PHE A 4 11.55 -15.91 -20.05
CA PHE A 4 11.71 -14.45 -20.06
C PHE A 4 10.91 -13.79 -21.20
N THR A 5 10.88 -14.41 -22.38
CA THR A 5 10.06 -13.93 -23.50
C THR A 5 8.56 -14.03 -23.21
N ASN A 6 8.12 -15.07 -22.50
CA ASN A 6 6.72 -15.21 -22.10
C ASN A 6 6.31 -14.15 -21.07
N ILE A 7 7.14 -13.87 -20.07
CA ILE A 7 6.90 -12.80 -19.07
C ILE A 7 6.84 -11.45 -19.80
N LEU A 8 7.77 -11.13 -20.69
CA LEU A 8 7.76 -9.90 -21.46
C LEU A 8 6.51 -9.75 -22.33
N ARG A 9 6.01 -10.83 -22.90
CA ARG A 9 4.75 -10.84 -23.67
C ARG A 9 3.54 -10.64 -22.76
N TRP A 10 3.55 -11.23 -21.57
CA TRP A 10 2.47 -11.08 -20.58
C TRP A 10 2.36 -9.63 -20.08
N ILE A 11 3.47 -8.98 -19.71
CA ILE A 11 3.49 -7.56 -19.32
C ILE A 11 3.38 -6.58 -20.51
N SER A 12 3.04 -7.07 -21.70
CA SER A 12 2.78 -6.26 -22.90
C SER A 12 1.29 -5.97 -23.13
N SER A 13 0.41 -6.34 -22.19
CA SER A 13 -1.02 -6.01 -22.20
C SER A 13 -1.36 -5.05 -21.06
N GLN A 14 -2.17 -4.03 -21.35
CA GLN A 14 -2.67 -3.10 -20.33
C GLN A 14 -3.55 -3.80 -19.30
N GLU A 15 -4.27 -4.84 -19.70
CA GLU A 15 -5.12 -5.62 -18.78
C GLU A 15 -4.27 -6.39 -17.77
N HIS A 16 -3.17 -7.01 -18.20
CA HIS A 16 -2.25 -7.69 -17.29
C HIS A 16 -1.55 -6.70 -16.34
N LEU A 17 -1.11 -5.56 -16.86
CA LEU A 17 -0.52 -4.50 -16.02
C LEU A 17 -1.50 -3.96 -14.99
N TYR A 18 -2.78 -3.82 -15.35
CA TYR A 18 -3.82 -3.43 -14.41
C TYR A 18 -3.92 -4.38 -13.21
N PHE A 19 -3.95 -5.70 -13.44
CA PHE A 19 -3.96 -6.67 -12.35
C PHE A 19 -2.67 -6.67 -11.55
N LEU A 20 -1.54 -6.55 -12.23
CA LEU A 20 -0.23 -6.52 -11.58
C LEU A 20 -0.10 -5.31 -10.64
N PHE A 21 -0.57 -4.13 -11.05
CA PHE A 21 -0.59 -2.97 -10.18
C PHE A 21 -1.53 -3.15 -8.98
N GLY A 22 -2.69 -3.78 -9.17
CA GLY A 22 -3.58 -4.14 -8.06
C GLY A 22 -2.87 -5.04 -7.03
N LEU A 23 -2.13 -6.06 -7.50
CA LEU A 23 -1.34 -6.94 -6.64
C LEU A 23 -0.18 -6.20 -5.95
N LEU A 24 0.54 -5.34 -6.67
CA LEU A 24 1.62 -4.54 -6.08
C LEU A 24 1.10 -3.61 -4.98
N PHE A 25 -0.04 -2.97 -5.19
CA PHE A 25 -0.62 -2.03 -4.23
C PHE A 25 -1.17 -2.69 -2.96
N ILE A 26 -1.42 -4.00 -2.99
CA ILE A 26 -1.90 -4.73 -1.82
C ILE A 26 -0.78 -5.39 -1.00
N ILE A 27 0.46 -5.38 -1.47
CA ILE A 27 1.60 -6.00 -0.77
C ILE A 27 1.71 -5.50 0.69
N PRO A 28 1.68 -4.17 0.98
CA PRO A 28 1.77 -3.70 2.36
C PRO A 28 0.64 -4.21 3.25
N ASN A 29 -0.58 -4.33 2.71
CA ASN A 29 -1.74 -4.89 3.43
C ASN A 29 -1.55 -6.38 3.73
N CYS A 30 -0.99 -7.15 2.79
CA CYS A 30 -0.70 -8.56 3.01
C CYS A 30 0.37 -8.74 4.11
N VAL A 31 1.43 -7.93 4.08
CA VAL A 31 2.47 -7.99 5.13
C VAL A 31 1.88 -7.62 6.48
N PHE A 32 1.07 -6.56 6.54
CA PHE A 32 0.37 -6.13 7.75
C PHE A 32 -0.51 -7.24 8.36
N LEU A 33 -1.19 -8.04 7.54
CA LEU A 33 -1.99 -9.17 8.03
C LEU A 33 -1.15 -10.22 8.77
N PHE A 34 0.11 -10.42 8.38
CA PHE A 34 1.00 -11.39 9.03
C PHE A 34 1.66 -10.84 10.30
N THR A 35 1.69 -9.53 10.47
CA THR A 35 2.32 -8.88 11.63
C THR A 35 1.31 -8.52 12.71
N GLU A 36 0.03 -8.37 12.37
CA GLU A 36 -1.01 -7.99 13.33
C GLU A 36 -1.95 -9.17 13.65
N PRO A 37 -2.25 -9.43 14.93
CA PRO A 37 -3.17 -10.50 15.34
C PRO A 37 -4.63 -10.08 15.13
N LEU A 38 -5.06 -9.93 13.88
CA LEU A 38 -6.43 -9.56 13.54
C LEU A 38 -7.35 -10.79 13.46
N PRO A 39 -8.62 -10.67 13.89
CA PRO A 39 -9.63 -11.69 13.60
C PRO A 39 -9.74 -11.96 12.11
N VAL A 40 -9.91 -13.23 11.72
CA VAL A 40 -9.90 -13.64 10.30
C VAL A 40 -10.81 -12.78 9.40
N PRO A 41 -12.08 -12.47 9.75
CA PRO A 41 -12.92 -11.62 8.91
C PRO A 41 -12.39 -10.19 8.76
N VAL A 42 -11.83 -9.61 9.85
CA VAL A 42 -11.23 -8.28 9.83
C VAL A 42 -9.96 -8.28 8.98
N GLY A 43 -9.12 -9.29 9.12
CA GLY A 43 -7.93 -9.48 8.30
C GLY A 43 -8.26 -9.62 6.80
N LEU A 44 -9.29 -10.39 6.45
CA LEU A 44 -9.77 -10.48 5.07
C LEU A 44 -10.33 -9.14 4.56
N ALA A 45 -11.10 -8.43 5.38
CA ALA A 45 -11.62 -7.10 5.03
C ALA A 45 -10.48 -6.10 4.79
N SER A 46 -9.42 -6.14 5.61
CA SER A 46 -8.24 -5.26 5.49
C SER A 46 -7.43 -5.48 4.21
N ILE A 47 -7.62 -6.60 3.52
CA ILE A 47 -7.06 -6.87 2.19
C ILE A 47 -8.08 -6.55 1.09
N VAL A 48 -9.30 -7.10 1.21
CA VAL A 48 -10.32 -7.05 0.14
C VAL A 48 -10.77 -5.61 -0.15
N MET A 49 -11.00 -4.80 0.89
CA MET A 49 -11.43 -3.42 0.70
C MET A 49 -10.39 -2.55 -0.01
N PRO A 50 -9.11 -2.48 0.46
CA PRO A 50 -8.08 -1.72 -0.23
C PRO A 50 -7.80 -2.25 -1.64
N LEU A 51 -7.80 -3.57 -1.87
CA LEU A 51 -7.65 -4.15 -3.20
C LEU A 51 -8.75 -3.65 -4.13
N ALA A 52 -10.01 -3.77 -3.71
CA ALA A 52 -11.16 -3.31 -4.48
C ALA A 52 -11.10 -1.81 -4.78
N PHE A 53 -10.71 -1.00 -3.78
CA PHE A 53 -10.55 0.44 -3.92
C PHE A 53 -9.48 0.78 -4.96
N TRP A 54 -8.26 0.20 -4.83
CA TRP A 54 -7.16 0.49 -5.76
C TRP A 54 -7.44 -0.04 -7.17
N MET A 55 -8.09 -1.20 -7.30
CA MET A 55 -8.55 -1.71 -8.59
C MET A 55 -9.55 -0.73 -9.25
N GLY A 56 -10.46 -0.13 -8.47
CA GLY A 56 -11.36 0.92 -8.97
C GLY A 56 -10.61 2.19 -9.40
N VAL A 57 -9.67 2.67 -8.58
CA VAL A 57 -8.85 3.86 -8.86
C VAL A 57 -8.01 3.68 -10.13
N LEU A 58 -7.41 2.51 -10.33
CA LEU A 58 -6.61 2.22 -11.54
C LEU A 58 -7.41 2.30 -12.85
N LEU A 59 -8.74 2.22 -12.79
CA LEU A 59 -9.62 2.36 -13.95
C LEU A 59 -9.92 3.82 -14.33
N LEU A 60 -9.49 4.80 -13.54
CA LEU A 60 -9.72 6.23 -13.85
C LEU A 60 -9.04 6.65 -15.15
N ALA A 61 -7.91 6.06 -15.50
CA ALA A 61 -7.27 6.28 -16.79
C ALA A 61 -7.38 5.07 -17.72
N ARG A 62 -7.29 5.32 -19.04
CA ARG A 62 -7.20 4.25 -20.06
C ARG A 62 -5.87 3.50 -20.03
N LYS A 63 -4.86 4.07 -19.39
CA LYS A 63 -3.55 3.47 -19.13
C LYS A 63 -3.31 3.48 -17.63
N PRO A 64 -3.33 2.33 -16.95
CA PRO A 64 -3.18 2.28 -15.49
C PRO A 64 -1.88 2.91 -14.99
N GLY A 65 -0.80 2.85 -15.78
CA GLY A 65 0.48 3.47 -15.44
C GLY A 65 0.41 4.97 -15.19
N VAL A 66 -0.53 5.70 -15.82
CA VAL A 66 -0.75 7.14 -15.54
C VAL A 66 -1.23 7.31 -14.12
N VAL A 67 -2.20 6.49 -13.69
CA VAL A 67 -2.73 6.53 -12.32
C VAL A 67 -1.63 6.19 -11.32
N VAL A 68 -0.83 5.17 -11.61
CA VAL A 68 0.30 4.76 -10.75
C VAL A 68 1.30 5.90 -10.56
N TRP A 69 1.63 6.67 -11.62
CA TRP A 69 2.47 7.85 -11.49
C TRP A 69 1.82 8.97 -10.66
N CYS A 70 0.52 9.19 -10.81
CA CYS A 70 -0.22 10.13 -9.95
C CYS A 70 -0.23 9.70 -8.48
N LEU A 71 -0.13 8.39 -8.23
CA LEU A 71 -0.07 7.78 -6.89
C LEU A 71 1.36 7.61 -6.36
N LEU A 72 2.34 8.35 -6.90
CA LEU A 72 3.72 8.31 -6.41
C LEU A 72 3.83 8.52 -4.88
N PRO A 73 3.09 9.45 -4.24
CA PRO A 73 3.10 9.59 -2.78
C PRO A 73 2.68 8.30 -2.06
N LYS A 74 1.70 7.56 -2.60
CA LYS A 74 1.30 6.26 -2.05
C LYS A 74 2.43 5.23 -2.18
N ILE A 75 3.11 5.16 -3.32
CA ILE A 75 4.21 4.21 -3.54
C ILE A 75 5.36 4.48 -2.56
N ILE A 76 5.65 5.75 -2.28
CA ILE A 76 6.65 6.15 -1.28
C ILE A 76 6.19 5.73 0.13
N LEU A 77 4.91 5.95 0.47
CA LEU A 77 4.33 5.54 1.74
C LEU A 77 4.37 4.01 1.89
N ASP A 78 4.03 3.26 0.85
CA ASP A 78 4.09 1.79 0.82
C ASP A 78 5.53 1.29 1.06
N GLY A 79 6.51 1.89 0.40
CA GLY A 79 7.91 1.58 0.60
C GLY A 79 8.37 1.85 2.03
N GLY A 80 8.02 3.01 2.58
CA GLY A 80 8.28 3.36 3.98
C GLY A 80 7.63 2.38 4.95
N GLN A 81 6.38 2.00 4.71
CA GLN A 81 5.65 1.03 5.52
C GLN A 81 6.33 -0.35 5.51
N LEU A 82 6.77 -0.83 4.35
CA LEU A 82 7.48 -2.12 4.24
C LEU A 82 8.81 -2.11 5.00
N VAL A 83 9.55 -1.00 4.94
CA VAL A 83 10.80 -0.83 5.72
C VAL A 83 10.51 -0.86 7.22
N LEU A 84 9.49 -0.15 7.67
CA LEU A 84 9.13 -0.06 9.10
C LEU A 84 8.60 -1.38 9.65
N LEU A 85 7.79 -2.11 8.88
CA LEU A 85 7.33 -3.45 9.26
C LEU A 85 8.49 -4.44 9.43
N TYR A 86 9.52 -4.34 8.59
CA TYR A 86 10.73 -5.14 8.75
C TYR A 86 11.48 -4.82 10.04
N LEU A 87 11.59 -3.52 10.40
CA LEU A 87 12.38 -3.08 11.54
C LEU A 87 11.77 -3.41 12.89
N PHE A 88 10.48 -3.20 12.99
CA PHE A 88 9.78 -3.25 14.27
C PHE A 88 8.95 -4.54 14.42
N GLY A 89 8.77 -5.31 13.35
CA GLY A 89 8.03 -6.58 13.37
C GLY A 89 6.56 -6.45 13.71
N GLU A 90 6.13 -5.28 14.15
CA GLU A 90 4.79 -5.00 14.64
C GLU A 90 4.31 -3.67 14.09
N SER A 91 3.03 -3.62 13.80
CA SER A 91 2.19 -2.44 13.58
C SER A 91 2.59 -1.46 12.46
N VAL A 92 1.60 -0.74 12.04
CA VAL A 92 1.64 0.47 11.24
C VAL A 92 2.50 1.52 11.94
N ILE A 93 3.10 2.41 11.17
CA ILE A 93 3.85 3.57 11.66
C ILE A 93 3.21 4.12 12.94
N ALA A 94 3.75 3.71 14.07
CA ALA A 94 3.26 4.20 15.35
C ALA A 94 3.70 5.65 15.54
N VAL A 95 2.87 6.43 16.23
CA VAL A 95 3.17 7.84 16.54
C VAL A 95 4.52 7.95 17.24
N ASP A 96 4.84 7.03 18.15
CA ASP A 96 6.07 7.05 18.93
C ASP A 96 7.32 6.75 18.10
N MET A 97 7.21 5.91 17.06
CA MET A 97 8.31 5.67 16.12
C MET A 97 8.69 6.94 15.36
N PHE A 98 7.68 7.70 14.91
CA PHE A 98 7.90 8.96 14.22
C PHE A 98 8.48 10.03 15.16
N LEU A 99 7.98 10.11 16.39
CA LEU A 99 8.50 11.02 17.40
C LEU A 99 9.94 10.66 17.80
N ASN A 100 10.27 9.37 17.94
CA ASN A 100 11.63 8.93 18.22
C ASN A 100 12.59 9.27 17.07
N LEU A 101 12.20 9.06 15.82
CA LEU A 101 12.99 9.46 14.65
C LEU A 101 13.27 10.98 14.60
N THR A 102 12.30 11.80 15.02
CA THR A 102 12.45 13.27 15.01
C THR A 102 13.17 13.81 16.23
N SER A 103 13.24 13.06 17.34
CA SER A 103 13.92 13.43 18.59
C SER A 103 15.30 12.79 18.77
N SER A 104 15.68 11.83 17.92
CA SER A 104 16.99 11.15 17.97
C SER A 104 18.15 12.09 17.69
N ASN A 105 19.25 11.94 18.45
CA ASN A 105 20.51 12.60 18.15
C ASN A 105 21.09 12.12 16.82
N ALA A 106 21.87 12.98 16.15
CA ALA A 106 22.44 12.67 14.83
C ALA A 106 23.26 11.36 14.80
N SER A 107 23.91 10.98 15.91
CA SER A 107 24.64 9.71 16.04
C SER A 107 23.70 8.49 16.06
N GLU A 108 22.63 8.54 16.85
CA GLU A 108 21.63 7.46 16.93
C GLU A 108 20.87 7.32 15.61
N ALA A 109 20.52 8.45 14.98
CA ALA A 109 19.89 8.44 13.66
C ALA A 109 20.80 7.84 12.60
N SER A 110 22.12 8.09 12.63
CA SER A 110 23.08 7.54 11.67
C SER A 110 23.30 6.04 11.87
N GLU A 111 23.32 5.55 13.10
CA GLU A 111 23.42 4.11 13.42
C GLU A 111 22.14 3.37 12.98
N LEU A 112 20.97 3.93 13.27
CA LEU A 112 19.70 3.40 12.84
C LEU A 112 19.64 3.33 11.31
N LEU A 113 19.98 4.42 10.61
CA LEU A 113 20.02 4.48 9.15
C LEU A 113 21.01 3.46 8.56
N GLY A 114 22.16 3.24 9.20
CA GLY A 114 23.13 2.22 8.78
C GLY A 114 22.55 0.82 8.78
N ASN A 115 21.81 0.46 9.82
CA ASN A 115 21.16 -0.85 9.96
C ASN A 115 19.97 -1.03 9.00
N ILE A 116 19.27 0.06 8.66
CA ILE A 116 18.10 0.04 7.78
C ILE A 116 18.49 0.17 6.31
N PHE A 117 19.64 0.71 6.00
CA PHE A 117 20.04 1.07 4.63
C PHE A 117 19.86 -0.09 3.65
N LEU A 118 20.28 -1.30 4.01
CA LEU A 118 20.10 -2.47 3.16
C LEU A 118 18.63 -2.76 2.87
N VAL A 119 17.77 -2.62 3.86
CA VAL A 119 16.33 -2.87 3.71
C VAL A 119 15.68 -1.81 2.82
N ILE A 120 16.05 -0.53 3.00
CA ILE A 120 15.61 0.56 2.12
C ILE A 120 16.01 0.27 0.68
N VAL A 121 17.26 -0.13 0.46
CA VAL A 121 17.77 -0.49 -0.87
C VAL A 121 16.98 -1.67 -1.44
N CYS A 122 16.73 -2.73 -0.68
CA CYS A 122 15.93 -3.87 -1.12
C CYS A 122 14.50 -3.44 -1.49
N VAL A 123 13.80 -2.69 -0.64
CA VAL A 123 12.44 -2.20 -0.92
C VAL A 123 12.43 -1.31 -2.16
N PHE A 124 13.41 -0.43 -2.31
CA PHE A 124 13.52 0.42 -3.49
C PHE A 124 13.69 -0.41 -4.77
N PHE A 125 14.60 -1.38 -4.80
CA PHE A 125 14.90 -2.18 -5.99
C PHE A 125 13.83 -3.22 -6.29
N PHE A 126 13.18 -3.82 -5.29
CA PHE A 126 12.22 -4.91 -5.49
C PHE A 126 10.76 -4.46 -5.50
N TYR A 127 10.43 -3.28 -4.97
CA TYR A 127 9.07 -2.76 -4.94
C TYR A 127 8.92 -1.46 -5.73
N THR A 128 9.63 -0.40 -5.33
CA THR A 128 9.43 0.96 -5.88
C THR A 128 9.85 1.04 -7.35
N LEU A 129 11.08 0.64 -7.64
CA LEU A 129 11.65 0.74 -8.99
C LEU A 129 10.91 -0.12 -10.02
N PRO A 130 10.59 -1.40 -9.76
CA PRO A 130 9.79 -2.21 -10.68
C PRO A 130 8.39 -1.64 -10.90
N THR A 131 7.73 -1.13 -9.85
CA THR A 131 6.40 -0.52 -9.96
C THR A 131 6.43 0.69 -10.90
N LEU A 132 7.38 1.60 -10.74
CA LEU A 132 7.54 2.79 -11.59
C LEU A 132 7.99 2.45 -13.00
N TRP A 133 8.84 1.44 -13.15
CA TRP A 133 9.25 0.94 -14.46
C TRP A 133 8.07 0.38 -15.25
N LEU A 134 7.24 -0.48 -14.62
CA LEU A 134 6.03 -1.02 -15.22
C LEU A 134 5.02 0.10 -15.54
N ALA A 135 4.88 1.11 -14.68
CA ALA A 135 4.02 2.26 -14.92
C ALA A 135 4.47 3.06 -16.15
N THR A 136 5.77 3.32 -16.27
CA THR A 136 6.36 3.99 -17.43
C THR A 136 6.16 3.16 -18.71
N ARG A 137 6.33 1.83 -18.62
CA ARG A 137 6.06 0.92 -19.71
C ARG A 137 4.59 0.98 -20.15
N SER A 138 3.64 0.95 -19.21
CA SER A 138 2.21 1.11 -19.49
C SER A 138 1.92 2.40 -20.26
N ILE A 139 2.52 3.52 -19.85
CA ILE A 139 2.33 4.81 -20.54
C ILE A 139 2.85 4.78 -21.96
N ARG A 140 4.02 4.16 -22.20
CA ARG A 140 4.67 4.08 -23.51
C ARG A 140 3.98 3.12 -24.49
N MET A 141 3.23 2.15 -24.00
CA MET A 141 2.50 1.22 -24.85
C MET A 141 1.42 1.94 -25.66
N LYS A 142 1.21 1.49 -26.91
CA LYS A 142 0.11 2.00 -27.75
C LYS A 142 -1.25 1.52 -27.28
N ASP A 143 -1.29 0.36 -26.66
CA ASP A 143 -2.48 -0.31 -26.14
C ASP A 143 -3.15 0.48 -25.02
N ARG A 144 -4.47 0.34 -24.88
CA ARG A 144 -5.28 1.04 -23.87
C ARG A 144 -6.36 0.09 -23.36
N LEU A 145 -6.74 0.24 -22.10
CA LEU A 145 -7.91 -0.46 -21.54
C LEU A 145 -9.17 -0.06 -22.33
N THR A 146 -9.91 -1.06 -22.78
CA THR A 146 -11.17 -0.85 -23.48
C THR A 146 -12.25 -0.32 -22.53
N ALA A 147 -13.22 0.44 -23.06
CA ALA A 147 -14.34 0.93 -22.26
C ALA A 147 -15.17 -0.22 -21.63
N VAL A 148 -15.30 -1.33 -22.36
CA VAL A 148 -16.01 -2.53 -21.89
C VAL A 148 -15.28 -3.16 -20.70
N PHE A 149 -13.96 -3.32 -20.80
CA PHE A 149 -13.12 -3.83 -19.70
C PHE A 149 -13.25 -2.94 -18.46
N ARG A 150 -13.07 -1.62 -18.63
CA ARG A 150 -13.15 -0.65 -17.54
C ARG A 150 -14.53 -0.69 -16.85
N LYS A 151 -15.62 -0.68 -17.59
CA LYS A 151 -16.98 -0.76 -17.03
C LYS A 151 -17.19 -2.06 -16.26
N ARG A 152 -16.79 -3.20 -16.84
CA ARG A 152 -16.93 -4.52 -16.21
C ARG A 152 -16.15 -4.59 -14.89
N TRP A 153 -14.91 -4.14 -14.89
CA TRP A 153 -14.08 -4.18 -13.70
C TRP A 153 -14.43 -3.12 -12.66
N ALA A 154 -14.98 -1.98 -13.06
CA ALA A 154 -15.54 -1.01 -12.11
C ALA A 154 -16.68 -1.62 -11.29
N PHE A 155 -17.63 -2.31 -11.95
CA PHE A 155 -18.70 -3.01 -11.24
C PHE A 155 -18.19 -4.15 -10.34
N ARG A 156 -17.19 -4.91 -10.82
CA ARG A 156 -16.57 -5.98 -10.00
C ARG A 156 -15.82 -5.41 -8.79
N SER A 157 -15.09 -4.33 -8.96
CA SER A 157 -14.42 -3.65 -7.86
C SER A 157 -15.42 -3.10 -6.84
N LEU A 158 -16.51 -2.51 -7.29
CA LEU A 158 -17.58 -2.04 -6.40
C LEU A 158 -18.23 -3.20 -5.63
N GLY A 159 -18.52 -4.31 -6.31
CA GLY A 159 -19.04 -5.53 -5.65
C GLY A 159 -18.07 -6.11 -4.65
N LEU A 160 -16.79 -6.20 -5.00
CA LEU A 160 -15.75 -6.68 -4.10
C LEU A 160 -15.58 -5.76 -2.88
N PHE A 161 -15.65 -4.44 -3.08
CA PHE A 161 -15.65 -3.47 -1.98
C PHE A 161 -16.84 -3.68 -1.05
N GLY A 162 -18.03 -3.91 -1.60
CA GLY A 162 -19.24 -4.25 -0.82
C GLY A 162 -19.06 -5.53 0.00
N VAL A 163 -18.42 -6.57 -0.57
CA VAL A 163 -18.05 -7.79 0.18
C VAL A 163 -17.11 -7.47 1.33
N GLY A 164 -16.10 -6.64 1.10
CA GLY A 164 -15.18 -6.18 2.15
C GLY A 164 -15.90 -5.46 3.28
N VAL A 165 -16.84 -4.57 2.95
CA VAL A 165 -17.69 -3.89 3.95
C VAL A 165 -18.52 -4.88 4.74
N LEU A 166 -19.16 -5.86 4.07
CA LEU A 166 -19.94 -6.90 4.77
C LEU A 166 -19.05 -7.72 5.72
N LEU A 167 -17.83 -8.05 5.34
CA LEU A 167 -16.87 -8.73 6.21
C LEU A 167 -16.56 -7.93 7.48
N CYS A 168 -16.62 -6.60 7.44
CA CYS A 168 -16.44 -5.76 8.63
C CYS A 168 -17.57 -5.88 9.65
N PHE A 169 -18.78 -6.22 9.22
CA PHE A 169 -19.96 -6.34 10.09
C PHE A 169 -20.18 -7.77 10.62
N LEU A 170 -19.50 -8.77 10.06
CA LEU A 170 -19.63 -10.17 10.50
C LEU A 170 -19.10 -10.48 11.91
N PRO A 171 -18.15 -9.76 12.49
CA PRO A 171 -17.44 -10.21 13.68
C PRO A 171 -17.94 -9.67 15.00
N SER A 172 -19.21 -9.46 15.21
CA SER A 172 -19.75 -9.26 16.57
C SER A 172 -19.43 -10.43 17.53
N TRP A 173 -18.87 -11.53 17.01
CA TRP A 173 -18.54 -12.73 17.76
C TRP A 173 -17.20 -12.69 18.51
N GLN A 174 -16.28 -11.76 18.19
CA GLN A 174 -14.91 -11.79 18.71
C GLN A 174 -14.46 -10.56 19.53
N LYS A 175 -15.38 -9.76 20.07
CA LYS A 175 -15.07 -8.56 20.89
C LYS A 175 -14.18 -7.50 20.20
N HIS A 176 -13.86 -7.64 18.91
CA HIS A 176 -13.11 -6.65 18.15
C HIS A 176 -14.07 -5.77 17.36
N SER A 177 -14.11 -4.49 17.66
CA SER A 177 -14.86 -3.50 16.87
C SER A 177 -13.97 -3.05 15.70
N PHE A 178 -14.38 -3.34 14.45
CA PHE A 178 -13.68 -2.87 13.27
C PHE A 178 -13.54 -1.35 13.24
N SER A 179 -12.35 -0.87 12.97
CA SER A 179 -12.03 0.55 12.86
C SER A 179 -11.13 0.82 11.65
N LEU A 180 -11.63 1.55 10.66
CA LEU A 180 -10.85 1.93 9.48
C LEU A 180 -9.51 2.58 9.83
N LYS A 181 -9.47 3.39 10.88
CA LYS A 181 -8.27 4.10 11.32
C LYS A 181 -7.24 3.22 12.02
N ASN A 182 -7.62 2.02 12.46
CA ASN A 182 -6.73 1.11 13.16
C ASN A 182 -6.41 -0.13 12.30
N ASP A 183 -7.41 -0.66 11.58
CA ASP A 183 -7.34 -2.00 11.00
C ASP A 183 -7.04 -1.98 9.49
N VAL A 184 -7.09 -0.82 8.83
CA VAL A 184 -6.95 -0.73 7.37
C VAL A 184 -5.80 0.18 6.94
N TYR A 185 -4.78 -0.41 6.33
CA TYR A 185 -3.73 0.34 5.64
C TYR A 185 -4.23 0.81 4.26
N PRO A 186 -3.96 2.03 3.80
CA PRO A 186 -3.08 3.06 4.37
C PRO A 186 -3.78 4.06 5.32
N VAL A 187 -5.05 3.88 5.65
CA VAL A 187 -5.81 4.83 6.48
C VAL A 187 -5.19 4.97 7.87
N ASN A 188 -4.82 3.85 8.48
CA ASN A 188 -4.17 3.81 9.79
C ASN A 188 -2.80 4.53 9.77
N ALA A 189 -1.98 4.32 8.74
CA ALA A 189 -0.69 4.99 8.60
C ALA A 189 -0.84 6.50 8.46
N LEU A 190 -1.76 6.96 7.63
CA LEU A 190 -2.03 8.39 7.43
C LEU A 190 -2.61 9.04 8.69
N TYR A 191 -3.48 8.34 9.42
CA TYR A 191 -4.04 8.82 10.67
C TYR A 191 -2.94 8.99 11.75
N ASN A 192 -2.07 7.98 11.90
CA ASN A 192 -0.98 8.03 12.86
C ASN A 192 0.05 9.12 12.52
N LEU A 193 0.36 9.29 11.23
CA LEU A 193 1.25 10.36 10.76
C LEU A 193 0.66 11.75 11.08
N TYR A 194 -0.62 11.96 10.78
CA TYR A 194 -1.32 13.21 11.11
C TYR A 194 -1.28 13.51 12.61
N PHE A 195 -1.55 12.48 13.43
CA PHE A 195 -1.54 12.61 14.88
C PHE A 195 -0.15 12.93 15.43
N ALA A 196 0.92 12.29 14.88
CA ALA A 196 2.30 12.56 15.25
C ALA A 196 2.71 14.01 14.95
N ILE A 197 2.38 14.51 13.76
CA ILE A 197 2.68 15.90 13.36
C ILE A 197 1.94 16.89 14.29
N THR A 198 0.66 16.63 14.59
CA THR A 198 -0.15 17.51 15.44
C THR A 198 0.37 17.54 16.88
N LYS A 199 0.81 16.40 17.42
CA LYS A 199 1.38 16.29 18.76
C LYS A 199 2.75 16.99 18.85
N SER A 200 3.60 16.81 17.84
CA SER A 200 4.90 17.49 17.76
C SER A 200 4.76 19.00 17.73
N ASN A 201 3.82 19.54 16.94
CA ASN A 201 3.56 20.97 16.89
C ASN A 201 3.05 21.55 18.20
N LYS A 202 2.22 20.82 18.97
CA LYS A 202 1.76 21.26 20.29
C LYS A 202 2.92 21.34 21.28
N ASN A 203 3.81 20.35 21.30
CA ASN A 203 4.97 20.35 22.19
C ASN A 203 5.95 21.47 21.87
N ALA A 204 6.12 21.83 20.60
CA ALA A 204 6.95 22.94 20.15
C ALA A 204 6.39 24.35 20.52
N LEU A 205 5.07 24.44 20.76
CA LEU A 205 4.42 25.70 21.17
C LEU A 205 4.33 25.88 22.69
N THR A 206 4.59 24.83 23.46
CA THR A 206 4.46 24.81 24.95
C THR A 206 5.82 24.73 25.68
N GLY A 207 6.92 24.60 24.97
CA GLY A 207 8.31 24.67 25.48
C GLY A 207 9.01 25.92 25.01
#